data_3514ace6256e327f1ba654b9083495ff
#
_entry.id   3514ace6256e327f1ba654b9083495ff
#
_cell.length_a   1.000
_cell.length_b   1.000
_cell.length_c   1.000
_cell.angle_alpha   90.00
_cell.angle_beta   90.00
_cell.angle_gamma   90.00
#
_symmetry.space_group_name_H-M   'P 1'
#
loop_
_entity.id
_entity.type
_entity.pdbx_description
1 polymer ?
#
loop_
_entity_poly.entity_id
_entity_poly.type
_entity_poly.pdbx_seq_one_letter_code
_entity_poly.pdbx_strand_id
1 'polypeptide(L)' 'MICEFCGGQTVKKYVRKHHWLNGQLYIIENVEAEVCRECGERYFHAKTLDAIDRLLGGKHKVKANLQVEVVSL' A
#
# COMPACT_ATOMS: atom_id res chain seq x y z
N MET A 1 -9.65 14.46 4.08
CA MET A 1 -10.54 13.33 4.40
C MET A 1 -10.55 13.11 5.91
N ILE A 2 -11.64 12.65 6.46
CA ILE A 2 -11.77 12.34 7.88
C ILE A 2 -11.57 10.84 8.06
N CYS A 3 -10.74 10.45 9.02
CA CYS A 3 -10.51 9.06 9.36
C CYS A 3 -11.78 8.44 9.93
N GLU A 4 -12.23 7.34 9.34
CA GLU A 4 -13.44 6.65 9.80
C GLU A 4 -13.21 5.92 11.12
N PHE A 5 -11.96 5.62 11.44
CA PHE A 5 -11.62 4.86 12.63
C PHE A 5 -11.56 5.72 13.89
N CYS A 6 -10.94 6.89 13.83
CA CYS A 6 -10.77 7.74 15.02
C CYS A 6 -11.33 9.16 14.87
N GLY A 7 -11.82 9.51 13.69
CA GLY A 7 -12.36 10.85 13.42
C GLY A 7 -11.30 11.93 13.19
N GLY A 8 -10.03 11.57 13.18
CA GLY A 8 -8.94 12.53 12.93
C GLY A 8 -8.85 12.94 11.48
N GLN A 9 -8.07 13.98 11.21
CA GLN A 9 -7.81 14.44 9.85
C GLN A 9 -6.73 13.59 9.20
N THR A 10 -6.93 13.26 7.91
CA THR A 10 -5.92 12.59 7.10
C THR A 10 -5.13 13.60 6.28
N VAL A 11 -3.90 13.23 5.93
CA VAL A 11 -3.06 13.99 5.02
C VAL A 11 -2.57 13.07 3.92
N LYS A 12 -2.36 13.63 2.73
CA LYS A 12 -1.83 12.90 1.60
C LYS A 12 -0.34 12.62 1.82
N LYS A 13 0.05 11.35 1.68
CA LYS A 13 1.43 10.91 1.75
C LYS A 13 1.72 9.86 0.70
N TYR A 14 2.99 9.69 0.38
CA TYR A 14 3.46 8.61 -0.49
C TYR A 14 4.14 7.58 0.39
N VAL A 15 3.61 6.36 0.38
CA VAL A 15 4.02 5.31 1.30
C VAL A 15 4.43 4.05 0.55
N ARG A 16 5.13 3.17 1.26
CA ARG A 16 5.41 1.81 0.79
C ARG A 16 4.23 0.94 1.15
N LYS A 17 3.66 0.24 0.17
CA LYS A 17 2.50 -0.61 0.37
C LYS A 17 2.87 -2.07 0.16
N HIS A 18 2.46 -2.92 1.08
CA HIS A 18 2.49 -4.38 0.90
C HIS A 18 1.20 -4.80 0.22
N HIS A 19 1.31 -5.45 -0.92
CA HIS A 19 0.16 -5.81 -1.74
C HIS A 19 0.23 -7.27 -2.15
N TRP A 20 -0.85 -8.01 -1.88
CA TRP A 20 -0.97 -9.41 -2.28
C TRP A 20 -1.74 -9.51 -3.58
N LEU A 21 -1.18 -10.24 -4.53
CA LEU A 21 -1.82 -10.51 -5.81
C LEU A 21 -1.51 -11.93 -6.23
N ASN A 22 -2.55 -12.72 -6.47
CA ASN A 22 -2.41 -14.12 -6.88
C ASN A 22 -1.49 -14.94 -5.97
N GLY A 23 -1.60 -14.72 -4.66
CA GLY A 23 -0.83 -15.44 -3.65
C GLY A 23 0.62 -14.98 -3.50
N GLN A 24 1.02 -13.95 -4.21
CA GLN A 24 2.38 -13.40 -4.14
C GLN A 24 2.36 -12.03 -3.46
N LEU A 25 3.32 -11.80 -2.57
CA LEU A 25 3.49 -10.51 -1.91
C LEU A 25 4.37 -9.60 -2.75
N TYR A 26 3.87 -8.40 -3.02
CA TYR A 26 4.62 -7.34 -3.66
C TYR A 26 4.80 -6.17 -2.70
N ILE A 27 5.94 -5.53 -2.75
CA ILE A 27 6.19 -4.28 -2.03
C ILE A 27 6.27 -3.18 -3.07
N ILE A 28 5.37 -2.22 -2.98
CA ILE A 28 5.25 -1.15 -3.96
C ILE A 28 5.61 0.17 -3.28
N GLU A 29 6.53 0.90 -3.86
CA GLU A 29 6.97 2.18 -3.33
C GLU A 29 6.24 3.35 -3.99
N ASN A 30 6.23 4.50 -3.33
CA ASN A 30 5.62 5.74 -3.82
C ASN A 30 4.13 5.62 -4.11
N VAL A 31 3.41 4.91 -3.24
CA VAL A 31 1.97 4.76 -3.36
C VAL A 31 1.28 5.90 -2.63
N GLU A 32 0.42 6.62 -3.34
CA GLU A 32 -0.36 7.70 -2.76
C GLU A 32 -1.39 7.15 -1.78
N ALA A 33 -1.42 7.71 -0.57
CA ALA A 33 -2.36 7.31 0.47
C ALA A 33 -2.81 8.52 1.28
N GLU A 34 -4.01 8.43 1.84
CA GLU A 34 -4.46 9.33 2.89
C GLU A 34 -4.09 8.68 4.22
N VAL A 35 -3.31 9.37 5.04
CA VAL A 35 -2.83 8.82 6.32
C VAL A 35 -3.38 9.65 7.45
N CYS A 36 -4.04 9.00 8.41
CA CYS A 36 -4.56 9.68 9.58
C CYS A 36 -3.41 10.21 10.43
N ARG A 37 -3.49 11.48 10.80
CA ARG A 37 -2.44 12.13 11.60
C ARG A 37 -2.39 11.63 13.03
N GLU A 38 -3.46 11.05 13.52
CA GLU A 38 -3.57 10.63 14.92
C GLU A 38 -3.37 9.14 15.12
N CYS A 39 -4.09 8.29 14.37
CA CYS A 39 -4.00 6.85 14.56
C CYS A 39 -3.09 6.14 13.53
N GLY A 40 -2.66 6.85 12.49
CA GLY A 40 -1.78 6.28 11.47
C GLY A 40 -2.48 5.39 10.45
N GLU A 41 -3.81 5.29 10.49
CA GLU A 41 -4.56 4.49 9.53
C GLU A 41 -4.36 5.01 8.12
N ARG A 42 -4.21 4.10 7.15
CA ARG A 42 -3.96 4.43 5.76
C ARG A 42 -5.16 4.08 4.91
N TYR A 43 -5.53 5.00 4.02
CA TYR A 43 -6.62 4.81 3.08
C TYR A 43 -6.08 4.95 1.66
N PHE A 44 -6.39 3.98 0.82
CA PHE A 44 -5.99 4.00 -0.59
C PHE A 44 -7.24 4.16 -1.45
N HIS A 45 -7.21 5.11 -2.39
CA HIS A 45 -8.31 5.29 -3.32
C HIS A 45 -8.38 4.13 -4.30
N ALA A 46 -9.58 3.78 -4.75
CA ALA A 46 -9.78 2.70 -5.71
C ALA A 46 -8.94 2.91 -6.98
N LYS A 47 -8.83 4.15 -7.43
CA LYS A 47 -8.01 4.52 -8.59
C LYS A 47 -6.54 4.13 -8.40
N THR A 48 -6.01 4.31 -7.20
CA THR A 48 -4.63 3.93 -6.86
C THR A 48 -4.48 2.42 -6.86
N LEU A 49 -5.43 1.70 -6.28
CA LEU A 49 -5.40 0.24 -6.24
C LEU A 49 -5.50 -0.35 -7.65
N ASP A 50 -6.34 0.21 -8.51
CA ASP A 50 -6.44 -0.20 -9.91
C ASP A 50 -5.13 0.02 -10.66
N ALA A 51 -4.47 1.13 -10.41
CA ALA A 51 -3.17 1.42 -11.02
C ALA A 51 -2.10 0.39 -10.61
N ILE A 52 -2.12 -0.03 -9.35
CA ILE A 52 -1.22 -1.06 -8.84
C ILE A 52 -1.49 -2.39 -9.55
N ASP A 53 -2.75 -2.79 -9.66
CA ASP A 53 -3.11 -4.05 -10.31
C ASP A 53 -2.70 -4.06 -11.78
N ARG A 54 -2.85 -2.94 -12.49
CA ARG A 54 -2.40 -2.83 -13.89
C ARG A 54 -0.88 -2.92 -13.99
N LEU A 55 -0.16 -2.27 -13.08
CA LEU A 55 1.29 -2.31 -13.07
C LEU A 55 1.80 -3.74 -12.89
N LEU A 56 1.23 -4.48 -11.93
CA LEU A 56 1.66 -5.84 -11.62
C LEU A 56 1.20 -6.85 -12.66
N GLY A 57 0.06 -6.60 -13.32
CA GLY A 57 -0.47 -7.48 -14.36
C GLY A 57 0.24 -7.34 -15.71
N GLY A 58 1.03 -6.28 -15.90
CA GLY A 58 1.79 -6.04 -17.11
C GLY A 58 3.28 -6.25 -16.91
N LYS A 59 4.07 -5.77 -17.88
CA LYS A 59 5.51 -5.74 -17.71
C LYS A 59 5.89 -4.60 -16.78
N HIS A 60 6.59 -4.92 -15.71
CA HIS A 60 7.03 -3.92 -14.75
C HIS A 60 8.50 -4.12 -14.41
N LYS A 61 9.12 -3.06 -13.93
CA LYS A 61 10.52 -3.06 -13.57
C LYS A 61 10.67 -3.45 -12.10
N VAL A 62 11.40 -4.53 -11.85
CA VAL A 62 11.68 -4.95 -10.48
C VAL A 62 12.86 -4.14 -9.96
N LYS A 63 12.64 -3.38 -8.89
CA LYS A 63 13.66 -2.54 -8.28
C LYS A 63 14.59 -3.35 -7.37
N ALA A 64 14.04 -4.29 -6.61
CA ALA A 64 14.79 -5.15 -5.72
C ALA A 64 13.97 -6.39 -5.38
N ASN A 65 14.64 -7.47 -5.00
CA ASN A 65 13.99 -8.66 -4.48
C ASN A 65 14.36 -8.81 -3.00
N LEU A 66 13.35 -9.02 -2.15
CA LEU A 66 13.54 -9.19 -0.72
C LEU A 66 13.21 -10.62 -0.33
N GLN A 67 14.06 -11.20 0.52
CA GLN A 67 13.81 -12.50 1.12
C GLN A 67 13.13 -12.28 2.47
N VAL A 68 12.03 -12.98 2.71
CA VAL A 68 11.22 -12.81 3.92
C VAL A 68 11.18 -14.11 4.69
N GLU A 69 11.53 -14.08 5.98
CA GLU A 69 11.42 -15.21 6.86
C GLU A 69 9.99 -15.39 7.33
N VAL A 70 9.52 -16.63 7.37
CA VAL A 70 8.22 -16.99 7.94
C VAL A 70 8.50 -17.89 9.14
N VAL A 71 8.05 -17.46 10.29
CA VAL A 71 8.25 -18.20 11.54
C VAL A 71 6.91 -18.45 12.21
N SER A 72 6.83 -19.53 12.97
CA SER A 72 5.64 -19.84 13.79
C SER A 72 5.97 -19.79 15.25
N LEU A 73 4.96 -19.49 16.02
CA LEU A 73 5.03 -19.64 17.47
C LEU A 73 4.89 -21.09 17.88
#